data_28b1b896c87122559e11896d484e79ad
#
_entry.id   28b1b896c87122559e11896d484e79ad
#
_cell.length_a   1.000
_cell.length_b   1.000
_cell.length_c   1.000
_cell.angle_alpha   90.00
_cell.angle_beta   90.00
_cell.angle_gamma   90.00
#
_symmetry.space_group_name_H-M   'P 1'
#
loop_
_entity.id
_entity.type
_entity.pdbx_description
1 polymer ?
#
loop_
_entity_poly.entity_id
_entity_poly.type
_entity_poly.pdbx_seq_one_letter_code
_entity_poly.pdbx_strand_id
1 'polypeptide(L)'
;MNFYKQTSPYTQLADHEQRRHPRKLFRQQLSLGVPGHSIMPGYTIDISAYGLSVLIPRALKIGEICSLRFGVLIRGQTVKVSGVGKVMNCSCAGEGFRVGLQFKAQDPAVHTALAEFIAQ
;
A
#
# COMPACT_ATOMS: atom_id res chain seq x y z
N MET A 1 -1.15 22.45 5.63
CA MET A 1 -0.69 22.38 5.10
C MET A 1 -0.73 22.38 5.05
N ASN A 2 -0.76 21.89 5.26
CA ASN A 2 -0.34 21.52 4.82
C ASN A 2 -0.01 21.29 5.46
N PHE A 3 -0.02 20.48 6.32
CA PHE A 3 0.69 20.09 6.49
C PHE A 3 0.78 19.64 6.22
N TYR A 4 0.40 19.11 6.26
CA TYR A 4 0.75 18.74 5.62
C TYR A 4 0.71 19.14 4.53
N LYS A 5 0.58 19.44 4.14
CA LYS A 5 1.12 19.70 3.10
C LYS A 5 2.00 20.74 3.15
N GLN A 6 2.82 20.89 3.61
CA GLN A 6 3.67 21.54 3.55
C GLN A 6 4.55 21.34 3.17
N THR A 7 4.77 21.60 3.27
CA THR A 7 5.34 21.11 2.52
C THR A 7 6.80 21.13 2.31
N SER A 8 7.50 20.11 2.69
CA SER A 8 8.91 19.93 2.39
C SER A 8 9.07 19.58 0.91
N PRO A 9 10.24 19.80 0.33
CA PRO A 9 10.49 19.38 -1.05
C PRO A 9 10.26 17.87 -1.22
N TYR A 10 10.58 17.09 -0.19
CA TYR A 10 10.36 15.64 -0.23
C TYR A 10 8.87 15.32 -0.36
N THR A 11 8.04 16.03 0.40
CA THR A 11 6.59 15.83 0.32
C THR A 11 6.08 16.20 -1.07
N GLN A 12 6.59 17.25 -1.65
CA GLN A 12 6.18 17.67 -2.98
C GLN A 12 6.55 16.63 -4.03
N LEU A 13 7.72 16.02 -3.89
CA LEU A 13 8.13 14.96 -4.80
C LEU A 13 7.20 13.77 -4.71
N ALA A 14 6.83 13.38 -3.49
CA ALA A 14 5.92 12.27 -3.31
C ALA A 14 4.56 12.56 -3.93
N ASP A 15 4.04 13.78 -3.74
CA ASP A 15 2.79 14.18 -4.34
C ASP A 15 2.88 14.18 -5.86
N HIS A 16 3.98 14.65 -6.38
CA HIS A 16 4.20 14.69 -7.82
C HIS A 16 4.19 13.28 -8.41
N GLU A 17 4.87 12.34 -7.75
CA GLU A 17 4.86 10.95 -8.19
C GLU A 17 3.47 10.35 -8.16
N GLN A 18 2.70 10.66 -7.14
CA GLN A 18 1.34 10.14 -7.03
C GLN A 18 0.48 10.61 -8.19
N ARG A 19 0.67 11.83 -8.67
CA ARG A 19 -0.07 12.33 -9.82
C ARG A 19 0.29 11.60 -11.10
N ARG A 20 1.53 11.13 -11.22
CA ARG A 20 1.97 10.41 -12.41
C ARG A 20 1.43 8.98 -12.46
N HIS A 21 1.04 8.46 -11.31
CA HIS A 21 0.60 7.09 -11.19
C HIS A 21 -0.79 7.08 -10.56
N PRO A 22 -1.83 6.77 -11.35
CA PRO A 22 -3.19 6.74 -10.82
C PRO A 22 -3.29 5.89 -9.57
N ARG A 23 -4.05 6.38 -8.61
CA ARG A 23 -4.31 5.67 -7.37
C ARG A 23 -5.80 5.42 -7.27
N LYS A 24 -6.15 4.24 -6.78
CA LYS A 24 -7.53 3.85 -6.58
C LYS A 24 -7.77 3.65 -5.11
N LEU A 25 -8.77 4.33 -4.57
CA LEU A 25 -9.20 4.13 -3.20
C LEU A 25 -9.92 2.79 -3.10
N PHE A 26 -9.59 2.00 -2.10
CA PHE A 26 -10.36 0.79 -1.82
C PHE A 26 -10.04 0.33 -0.39
N ARG A 27 -11.06 -0.24 0.25
CA ARG A 27 -10.90 -0.72 1.62
C ARG A 27 -11.17 -2.20 1.65
N GLN A 28 -10.13 -2.97 1.90
CA GLN A 28 -10.19 -4.40 2.01
C GLN A 28 -9.31 -4.83 3.17
N GLN A 29 -9.68 -5.93 3.79
CA GLN A 29 -8.80 -6.54 4.78
C GLN A 29 -7.54 -7.03 4.10
N LEU A 30 -6.43 -6.91 4.82
CA LEU A 30 -5.19 -7.47 4.33
C LEU A 30 -4.45 -8.12 5.49
N SER A 31 -3.57 -9.05 5.14
CA SER A 31 -2.65 -9.67 6.08
C SER A 31 -1.25 -9.22 5.72
N LEU A 32 -0.50 -8.81 6.73
CA LEU A 32 0.85 -8.29 6.55
C LEU A 32 1.80 -9.10 7.43
N GLY A 33 2.82 -9.67 6.79
CA GLY A 33 3.82 -10.44 7.49
C GLY A 33 5.14 -9.70 7.54
N VAL A 34 5.68 -9.55 8.74
CA VAL A 34 6.99 -8.95 8.96
C VAL A 34 7.88 -10.03 9.55
N PRO A 35 9.08 -10.27 9.00
CA PRO A 35 9.96 -11.32 9.51
C PRO A 35 10.17 -11.19 11.01
N GLY A 36 10.04 -12.31 11.71
CA GLY A 36 10.21 -12.33 13.17
C GLY A 36 9.00 -11.91 13.98
N HIS A 37 7.88 -11.61 13.34
CA HIS A 37 6.66 -11.15 14.01
C HIS A 37 5.47 -11.97 13.56
N SER A 38 4.41 -11.94 14.36
CA SER A 38 3.15 -12.57 13.96
C SER A 38 2.55 -11.82 12.79
N ILE A 39 1.76 -12.54 11.98
CA ILE A 39 1.02 -11.91 10.90
C ILE A 39 0.07 -10.87 11.49
N MET A 40 0.05 -9.71 10.87
CA MET A 40 -0.70 -8.57 11.36
C MET A 40 -1.86 -8.28 10.42
N PRO A 41 -3.08 -8.12 10.96
CA PRO A 41 -4.22 -7.72 10.13
C PRO A 41 -4.18 -6.21 9.89
N GLY A 42 -4.78 -5.79 8.79
CA GLY A 42 -4.92 -4.38 8.49
C GLY A 42 -5.95 -4.16 7.42
N TYR A 43 -5.99 -2.93 6.92
CA TYR A 43 -6.90 -2.55 5.84
C TYR A 43 -6.15 -1.74 4.81
N THR A 44 -6.50 -1.95 3.56
CA THR A 44 -5.98 -1.12 2.48
C THR A 44 -6.66 0.26 2.52
N ILE A 45 -5.97 1.26 2.02
CA ILE A 45 -6.50 2.61 1.86
C ILE A 45 -6.60 2.94 0.38
N ASP A 46 -5.48 2.83 -0.32
CA ASP A 46 -5.43 3.06 -1.75
C ASP A 46 -4.31 2.23 -2.37
N ILE A 47 -4.35 2.11 -3.69
CA ILE A 47 -3.38 1.33 -4.43
C ILE A 47 -3.04 2.03 -5.74
N SER A 48 -1.79 1.88 -6.18
CA SER A 48 -1.32 2.27 -7.50
C SER A 48 -0.52 1.12 -8.11
N ALA A 49 -0.01 1.32 -9.31
CA ALA A 49 0.81 0.29 -9.94
C ALA A 49 2.11 0.01 -9.16
N TYR A 50 2.55 0.93 -8.32
CA TYR A 50 3.85 0.85 -7.63
C TYR A 50 3.76 0.54 -6.16
N GLY A 51 2.59 0.66 -5.54
CA GLY A 51 2.47 0.40 -4.13
C GLY A 51 1.08 0.65 -3.60
N LEU A 52 0.95 0.58 -2.30
CA LEU A 52 -0.33 0.80 -1.64
C LEU A 52 -0.13 1.43 -0.28
N SER A 53 -1.19 2.06 0.22
CA SER A 53 -1.24 2.56 1.59
C SER A 53 -2.15 1.66 2.40
N VAL A 54 -1.76 1.41 3.63
CA VAL A 54 -2.50 0.51 4.53
C VAL A 54 -2.61 1.12 5.91
N LEU A 55 -3.63 0.69 6.64
CA LEU A 55 -3.78 0.98 8.07
C LEU A 55 -3.51 -0.30 8.85
N ILE A 56 -2.61 -0.23 9.80
CA ILE A 56 -2.21 -1.37 10.61
C ILE A 56 -2.09 -0.96 12.08
N PRO A 57 -2.14 -1.94 13.01
CA PRO A 57 -2.13 -1.60 14.44
C PRO A 57 -0.77 -1.26 15.02
N ARG A 58 0.33 -1.57 14.35
CA ARG A 58 1.66 -1.33 14.88
C ARG A 58 2.53 -0.59 13.89
N ALA A 59 3.45 0.23 14.41
CA ALA A 59 4.40 0.96 13.57
C ALA A 59 5.38 -0.02 12.92
N LEU A 60 5.82 0.34 11.72
CA LEU A 60 6.88 -0.38 11.01
C LEU A 60 8.00 0.58 10.72
N LYS A 61 9.20 0.03 10.57
CA LYS A 61 10.38 0.84 10.28
C LYS A 61 10.49 1.03 8.77
N ILE A 62 10.87 2.24 8.38
CA ILE A 62 11.15 2.54 6.98
C ILE A 62 12.24 1.59 6.49
N GLY A 63 12.00 1.00 5.32
CA GLY A 63 12.93 0.04 4.73
C GLY A 63 12.63 -1.41 5.04
N GLU A 64 11.76 -1.68 6.02
CA GLU A 64 11.39 -3.08 6.30
C GLU A 64 10.69 -3.70 5.12
N ILE A 65 10.93 -5.00 4.92
CA ILE A 65 10.31 -5.78 3.86
C ILE A 65 9.19 -6.61 4.47
N CYS A 66 8.01 -6.55 3.86
CA CYS A 66 6.82 -7.23 4.36
C CYS A 66 6.22 -8.10 3.28
N SER A 67 5.59 -9.20 3.68
CA SER A 67 4.74 -9.95 2.78
C SER A 67 3.31 -9.42 2.89
N LEU A 68 2.57 -9.44 1.78
CA LEU A 68 1.24 -8.87 1.70
C LEU A 68 0.28 -9.87 1.10
N ARG A 69 -0.95 -9.90 1.63
CA ARG A 69 -2.05 -10.69 1.05
C ARG A 69 -3.33 -9.88 1.18
N PHE A 70 -4.00 -9.70 0.06
CA PHE A 70 -5.30 -9.02 0.04
C PHE A 70 -6.06 -9.45 -1.21
N GLY A 71 -7.33 -9.07 -1.30
CA GLY A 71 -8.14 -9.37 -2.47
C GLY A 71 -8.53 -8.11 -3.20
N VAL A 72 -8.68 -8.20 -4.52
CA VAL A 72 -9.23 -7.12 -5.32
C VAL A 72 -10.40 -7.68 -6.13
N LEU A 73 -11.41 -6.85 -6.34
CA LEU A 73 -12.60 -7.26 -7.08
C LEU A 73 -12.44 -6.85 -8.53
N ILE A 74 -12.38 -7.84 -9.42
CA ILE A 74 -12.22 -7.61 -10.85
C ILE A 74 -13.34 -8.36 -11.56
N ARG A 75 -14.18 -7.64 -12.28
CA ARG A 75 -15.30 -8.22 -13.05
C ARG A 75 -16.18 -9.12 -12.20
N GLY A 76 -16.47 -8.65 -10.97
CA GLY A 76 -17.35 -9.38 -10.06
C GLY A 76 -16.71 -10.56 -9.36
N GLN A 77 -15.41 -10.78 -9.54
CA GLN A 77 -14.70 -11.88 -8.89
C GLN A 77 -13.56 -11.37 -8.04
N THR A 78 -13.37 -12.01 -6.90
CA THR A 78 -12.25 -11.66 -6.02
C THR A 78 -10.98 -12.36 -6.52
N VAL A 79 -9.98 -11.57 -6.81
CA VAL A 79 -8.66 -12.05 -7.21
C VAL A 79 -7.74 -11.86 -6.02
N LYS A 80 -7.12 -12.94 -5.57
CA LYS A 80 -6.19 -12.88 -4.44
C LYS A 80 -4.84 -12.39 -4.92
N VAL A 81 -4.29 -11.43 -4.18
CA VAL A 81 -3.00 -10.85 -4.48
C VAL A 81 -2.05 -11.16 -3.33
N SER A 82 -0.91 -11.75 -3.67
CA SER A 82 0.18 -11.97 -2.73
C SER A 82 1.41 -11.25 -3.29
N GLY A 83 2.12 -10.57 -2.43
CA GLY A 83 3.28 -9.83 -2.88
C GLY A 83 4.20 -9.46 -1.74
N VAL A 84 5.21 -8.68 -2.08
CA VAL A 84 6.21 -8.19 -1.15
C VAL A 84 6.27 -6.68 -1.28
N GLY A 85 6.29 -6.01 -0.14
CA GLY A 85 6.37 -4.55 -0.10
C GLY A 85 7.49 -4.08 0.79
N LYS A 86 8.00 -2.89 0.46
CA LYS A 86 9.01 -2.21 1.26
C LYS A 86 8.35 -1.00 1.90
N VAL A 87 8.58 -0.83 3.21
CA VAL A 87 8.01 0.31 3.95
C VAL A 87 8.72 1.58 3.51
N MET A 88 7.95 2.52 2.97
CA MET A 88 8.46 3.80 2.50
C MET A 88 8.17 4.93 3.46
N ASN A 89 7.07 4.83 4.22
CA ASN A 89 6.73 5.81 5.24
C ASN A 89 5.80 5.17 6.25
N CYS A 90 5.71 5.79 7.43
CA CYS A 90 4.86 5.30 8.51
C CYS A 90 4.51 6.51 9.38
N SER A 91 3.23 6.70 9.62
CA SER A 91 2.76 7.82 10.45
C SER A 91 1.60 7.38 11.31
N CYS A 92 1.38 8.07 12.42
CA CYS A 92 0.24 7.81 13.29
C CYS A 92 -1.05 8.15 12.56
N ALA A 93 -2.08 7.35 12.77
CA ALA A 93 -3.39 7.56 12.17
C ALA A 93 -4.44 6.98 13.10
N GLY A 94 -5.07 7.84 13.89
CA GLY A 94 -6.03 7.39 14.89
C GLY A 94 -5.35 6.50 15.91
N GLU A 95 -5.88 5.29 16.10
CA GLU A 95 -5.32 4.33 17.05
C GLU A 95 -4.29 3.41 16.42
N GLY A 96 -3.99 3.60 15.15
CA GLY A 96 -3.04 2.76 14.45
C GLY A 96 -2.04 3.58 13.66
N PHE A 97 -1.58 3.00 12.56
CA PHE A 97 -0.55 3.62 11.74
C PHE A 97 -0.92 3.51 10.28
N ARG A 98 -0.65 4.56 9.54
CA ARG A 98 -0.76 4.57 8.08
C ARG A 98 0.64 4.31 7.53
N VAL A 99 0.74 3.28 6.70
CA VAL A 99 2.03 2.86 6.14
C VAL A 99 1.93 2.85 4.63
N GLY A 100 2.90 3.49 3.99
CA GLY A 100 3.06 3.43 2.54
C GLY A 100 4.04 2.33 2.19
N LEU A 101 3.64 1.45 1.29
CA LEU A 101 4.43 0.30 0.87
C LEU A 101 4.69 0.38 -0.63
N GLN A 102 5.92 0.18 -1.02
CA GLN A 102 6.29 0.08 -2.43
C GLN A 102 6.37 -1.40 -2.79
N PHE A 103 5.71 -1.79 -3.88
CA PHE A 103 5.81 -3.16 -4.35
C PHE A 103 7.23 -3.47 -4.79
N LYS A 104 7.72 -4.62 -4.36
CA LYS A 104 8.97 -5.17 -4.89
C LYS A 104 8.62 -5.99 -6.13
N ALA A 105 9.54 -6.79 -6.64
CA ALA A 105 9.30 -7.58 -7.82
C ALA A 105 7.98 -8.34 -7.71
N GLN A 106 7.15 -8.24 -8.74
CA GLN A 106 5.83 -8.86 -8.77
C GLN A 106 5.77 -9.92 -9.84
N ASP A 107 4.96 -10.94 -9.57
CA ASP A 107 4.56 -11.89 -10.59
C ASP A 107 3.85 -11.12 -11.72
N PRO A 108 4.19 -11.35 -12.99
CA PRO A 108 3.52 -10.65 -14.10
C PRO A 108 2.00 -10.77 -14.09
N ALA A 109 1.46 -11.90 -13.67
CA ALA A 109 0.01 -12.07 -13.57
C ALA A 109 -0.60 -11.17 -12.52
N VAL A 110 0.08 -10.98 -11.39
CA VAL A 110 -0.35 -10.06 -10.34
C VAL A 110 -0.29 -8.64 -10.85
N HIS A 111 0.77 -8.27 -11.52
CA HIS A 111 0.92 -6.93 -12.08
C HIS A 111 -0.23 -6.62 -13.06
N THR A 112 -0.55 -7.55 -13.92
CA THR A 112 -1.63 -7.39 -14.89
C THR A 112 -2.98 -7.23 -14.18
N ALA A 113 -3.23 -8.06 -13.16
CA ALA A 113 -4.49 -7.99 -12.41
C ALA A 113 -4.62 -6.64 -11.69
N LEU A 114 -3.55 -6.15 -11.09
CA LEU A 114 -3.58 -4.85 -10.41
C LEU A 114 -3.81 -3.70 -11.39
N ALA A 115 -3.19 -3.76 -12.56
CA ALA A 115 -3.39 -2.74 -13.58
C ALA A 115 -4.85 -2.69 -14.01
N GLU A 116 -5.47 -3.85 -14.19
CA GLU A 116 -6.88 -3.92 -14.55
C GLU A 116 -7.76 -3.37 -13.43
N PHE A 117 -7.47 -3.74 -12.19
CA PHE A 117 -8.24 -3.26 -11.05
C PHE A 117 -8.16 -1.73 -10.93
N ILE A 118 -6.97 -1.16 -11.07
CA ILE A 118 -6.79 0.27 -10.95
C ILE A 118 -7.51 1.04 -12.05
N ALA A 119 -7.57 0.45 -13.24
CA ALA A 119 -8.21 1.09 -14.40
C ALA A 119 -9.74 1.04 -14.37
N GLN A 120 -10.33 0.26 -13.50
CA GLN A 120 -11.80 0.13 -13.41
C GLN A 120 -12.49 1.41 -13.01
#